data_a74cc6c84626f4083e34f2bcc080368d
#
_entry.id   a74cc6c84626f4083e34f2bcc080368d
#
_cell.length_a   1.000
_cell.length_b   1.000
_cell.length_c   1.000
_cell.angle_alpha   90.00
_cell.angle_beta   90.00
_cell.angle_gamma   90.00
#
_symmetry.space_group_name_H-M   'P 1'
#
loop_
_entity.id
_entity.type
_entity.pdbx_description
1 polymer ?
#
loop_
_entity_poly.entity_id
_entity_poly.type
_entity_poly.pdbx_seq_one_letter_code
_entity_poly.pdbx_strand_id
1 'polypeptide(L)'
;KTGIEVNVSTFSSNEDMLAKVKSESEGAYDIVQPSDYMVEQMINQDMLQKIDQSKLTNLKNIGESYLKPSYDPTGEYSVPYQGGVAGIAVNTKKITDKITKYDDLFNTKYANSLVVLDDFRATIGMVERSMGMSLNESDKDKLTQVQDKLLKLKGNIKLYDSDSPKSALISGDCSLGYCWSAEIALAMDENPDIQVVYPEEGAYLFMDNWCVMK
;
A
#
# COMPACT_ATOMS: atom_id res chain seq x y z
N LYS A 1 -5.52 -22.90 17.67
CA LYS A 1 -5.03 -24.22 17.26
C LYS A 1 -3.69 -24.58 17.90
N THR A 2 -2.87 -23.58 18.28
CA THR A 2 -1.53 -23.77 18.87
C THR A 2 -1.51 -23.59 20.38
N GLY A 3 -2.51 -22.94 20.98
CA GLY A 3 -2.53 -22.56 22.41
C GLY A 3 -1.65 -21.33 22.73
N ILE A 4 -1.05 -20.69 21.72
CA ILE A 4 -0.27 -19.47 21.90
C ILE A 4 -1.25 -18.29 22.03
N GLU A 5 -1.09 -17.51 23.09
CA GLU A 5 -1.79 -16.25 23.26
C GLU A 5 -1.04 -15.17 22.46
N VAL A 6 -1.77 -14.37 21.70
CA VAL A 6 -1.21 -13.32 20.85
C VAL A 6 -1.82 -11.99 21.25
N ASN A 7 -0.98 -11.06 21.69
CA ASN A 7 -1.35 -9.67 21.94
C ASN A 7 -1.10 -8.86 20.66
N VAL A 8 -2.16 -8.35 20.04
CA VAL A 8 -2.08 -7.63 18.78
C VAL A 8 -2.08 -6.12 19.04
N SER A 9 -1.12 -5.42 18.46
CA SER A 9 -1.07 -3.96 18.41
C SER A 9 -1.11 -3.51 16.95
N THR A 10 -2.06 -2.65 16.60
CA THR A 10 -2.23 -2.12 15.25
C THR A 10 -1.47 -0.82 15.05
N PHE A 11 -1.22 -0.47 13.80
CA PHE A 11 -0.61 0.77 13.36
C PHE A 11 -1.30 1.26 12.09
N SER A 12 -1.23 2.57 11.83
CA SER A 12 -1.86 3.20 10.66
C SER A 12 -0.93 3.30 9.45
N SER A 13 0.39 3.31 9.69
CA SER A 13 1.41 3.33 8.63
C SER A 13 2.66 2.57 9.07
N ASN A 14 3.47 2.12 8.11
CA ASN A 14 4.76 1.49 8.42
C ASN A 14 5.70 2.45 9.20
N GLU A 15 5.62 3.74 8.96
CA GLU A 15 6.39 4.76 9.66
C GLU A 15 5.96 4.88 11.13
N ASP A 16 4.65 4.85 11.40
CA ASP A 16 4.13 4.83 12.77
C ASP A 16 4.55 3.55 13.51
N MET A 17 4.48 2.39 12.83
CA MET A 17 4.98 1.13 13.36
C MET A 17 6.46 1.23 13.72
N LEU A 18 7.29 1.74 12.81
CA LEU A 18 8.73 1.89 13.04
C LEU A 18 9.03 2.85 14.21
N ALA A 19 8.31 3.98 14.28
CA ALA A 19 8.45 4.94 15.36
C ALA A 19 8.06 4.32 16.71
N LYS A 20 6.95 3.58 16.74
CA LYS A 20 6.45 2.89 17.93
C LYS A 20 7.44 1.84 18.41
N VAL A 21 7.92 0.97 17.53
CA VAL A 21 8.91 -0.07 17.85
C VAL A 21 10.20 0.55 18.42
N LYS A 22 10.66 1.66 17.85
CA LYS A 22 11.86 2.38 18.33
C LYS A 22 11.68 3.08 19.68
N SER A 23 10.44 3.42 20.04
CA SER A 23 10.15 4.10 21.32
C SER A 23 10.01 3.15 22.49
N GLU A 24 9.82 1.87 22.23
CA GLU A 24 9.67 0.83 23.23
C GLU A 24 11.03 0.18 23.59
N SER A 25 11.05 -0.57 24.69
CA SER A 25 12.22 -1.35 25.08
C SER A 25 12.45 -2.53 24.15
N GLU A 26 13.70 -2.98 24.03
CA GLU A 26 14.05 -4.21 23.35
C GLU A 26 13.22 -5.39 23.88
N GLY A 27 12.68 -6.20 22.97
CA GLY A 27 11.81 -7.32 23.29
C GLY A 27 10.34 -6.95 23.60
N ALA A 28 9.92 -5.71 23.40
CA ALA A 28 8.51 -5.32 23.56
C ALA A 28 7.59 -5.94 22.49
N TYR A 29 8.14 -6.25 21.32
CA TYR A 29 7.45 -6.90 20.21
C TYR A 29 8.26 -8.11 19.75
N ASP A 30 7.60 -9.26 19.61
CA ASP A 30 8.21 -10.47 19.06
C ASP A 30 8.18 -10.47 17.53
N ILE A 31 7.09 -10.01 16.94
CA ILE A 31 6.82 -10.06 15.49
C ILE A 31 6.24 -8.73 15.03
N VAL A 32 6.65 -8.31 13.85
CA VAL A 32 6.08 -7.16 13.13
C VAL A 32 5.66 -7.57 11.73
N GLN A 33 4.72 -6.82 11.16
CA GLN A 33 4.21 -7.06 9.80
C GLN A 33 4.44 -5.82 8.91
N PRO A 34 5.68 -5.55 8.50
CA PRO A 34 6.00 -4.44 7.60
C PRO A 34 5.77 -4.77 6.13
N SER A 35 5.57 -3.73 5.32
CA SER A 35 5.66 -3.85 3.87
C SER A 35 7.12 -3.92 3.40
N ASP A 36 7.31 -4.35 2.18
CA ASP A 36 8.59 -4.64 1.51
C ASP A 36 9.70 -3.59 1.75
N TYR A 37 9.43 -2.31 1.47
CA TYR A 37 10.41 -1.22 1.66
C TYR A 37 10.80 -1.02 3.13
N MET A 38 9.88 -1.29 4.05
CA MET A 38 10.14 -1.18 5.48
C MET A 38 10.94 -2.36 6.00
N VAL A 39 10.75 -3.57 5.43
CA VAL A 39 11.62 -4.74 5.69
C VAL A 39 13.07 -4.38 5.38
N GLU A 40 13.34 -3.85 4.18
CA GLU A 40 14.70 -3.42 3.79
C GLU A 40 15.28 -2.40 4.76
N GLN A 41 14.47 -1.40 5.15
CA GLN A 41 14.90 -0.38 6.09
C GLN A 41 15.20 -0.96 7.48
N MET A 42 14.41 -1.90 7.97
CA MET A 42 14.63 -2.55 9.28
C MET A 42 15.83 -3.50 9.27
N ILE A 43 16.07 -4.20 8.15
CA ILE A 43 17.31 -5.00 7.97
C ILE A 43 18.53 -4.08 8.05
N ASN A 44 18.52 -2.97 7.29
CA ASN A 44 19.63 -2.02 7.26
C ASN A 44 19.91 -1.35 8.61
N GLN A 45 18.92 -1.27 9.48
CA GLN A 45 19.03 -0.74 10.85
C GLN A 45 19.30 -1.83 11.90
N ASP A 46 19.52 -3.07 11.47
CA ASP A 46 19.83 -4.21 12.36
C ASP A 46 18.73 -4.50 13.41
N MET A 47 17.46 -4.28 13.05
CA MET A 47 16.32 -4.43 13.95
C MET A 47 15.67 -5.83 13.90
N LEU A 48 15.97 -6.62 12.88
CA LEU A 48 15.33 -7.92 12.64
C LEU A 48 16.27 -9.08 12.98
N GLN A 49 15.69 -10.14 13.56
CA GLN A 49 16.36 -11.43 13.73
C GLN A 49 16.33 -12.23 12.44
N LYS A 50 17.37 -13.02 12.22
CA LYS A 50 17.35 -14.06 11.18
C LYS A 50 16.39 -15.19 11.56
N ILE A 51 15.57 -15.56 10.62
CA ILE A 51 14.59 -16.65 10.73
C ILE A 51 15.27 -17.96 10.37
N ASP A 52 15.22 -18.95 11.26
CA ASP A 52 15.62 -20.31 10.95
C ASP A 52 14.56 -20.99 10.05
N GLN A 53 14.75 -20.89 8.75
CA GLN A 53 13.84 -21.43 7.75
C GLN A 53 13.61 -22.95 7.89
N SER A 54 14.56 -23.69 8.48
CA SER A 54 14.41 -25.14 8.68
C SER A 54 13.27 -25.49 9.64
N LYS A 55 12.86 -24.54 10.50
CA LYS A 55 11.74 -24.67 11.42
C LYS A 55 10.39 -24.30 10.78
N LEU A 56 10.41 -23.67 9.63
CA LEU A 56 9.20 -23.22 8.92
C LEU A 56 8.69 -24.32 7.95
N THR A 57 8.08 -25.36 8.49
CA THR A 57 7.61 -26.52 7.70
C THR A 57 6.61 -26.16 6.60
N ASN A 58 5.91 -25.05 6.73
CA ASN A 58 4.92 -24.55 5.77
C ASN A 58 5.50 -23.57 4.74
N LEU A 59 6.77 -23.21 4.82
CA LEU A 59 7.42 -22.31 3.84
C LEU A 59 7.30 -22.83 2.40
N LYS A 60 7.28 -24.17 2.23
CA LYS A 60 7.05 -24.83 0.95
C LYS A 60 5.70 -24.51 0.27
N ASN A 61 4.76 -23.93 1.01
CA ASN A 61 3.46 -23.52 0.47
C ASN A 61 3.50 -22.11 -0.14
N ILE A 62 4.61 -21.38 0.05
CA ILE A 62 4.84 -20.07 -0.55
C ILE A 62 5.46 -20.28 -1.93
N GLY A 63 4.92 -19.60 -2.94
CA GLY A 63 5.46 -19.68 -4.29
C GLY A 63 6.90 -19.19 -4.36
N GLU A 64 7.74 -19.89 -5.14
CA GLU A 64 9.18 -19.59 -5.23
C GLU A 64 9.47 -18.14 -5.66
N SER A 65 8.60 -17.54 -6.48
CA SER A 65 8.73 -16.16 -6.93
C SER A 65 8.64 -15.11 -5.80
N TYR A 66 8.09 -15.49 -4.65
CA TYR A 66 7.98 -14.62 -3.48
C TYR A 66 9.09 -14.86 -2.45
N LEU A 67 9.86 -15.94 -2.61
CA LEU A 67 11.01 -16.22 -1.76
C LEU A 67 12.24 -15.46 -2.29
N LYS A 68 13.05 -14.93 -1.38
CA LYS A 68 14.25 -14.15 -1.69
C LYS A 68 13.98 -12.92 -2.58
N PRO A 69 13.04 -12.05 -2.17
CA PRO A 69 12.75 -10.82 -2.88
C PRO A 69 13.94 -9.85 -2.83
N SER A 70 13.92 -8.80 -3.67
CA SER A 70 15.02 -7.82 -3.74
C SER A 70 15.31 -7.10 -2.42
N TYR A 71 14.31 -6.92 -1.57
CA TYR A 71 14.45 -6.29 -0.25
C TYR A 71 14.96 -7.25 0.85
N ASP A 72 14.94 -8.57 0.61
CA ASP A 72 15.53 -9.61 1.45
C ASP A 72 16.15 -10.72 0.56
N PRO A 73 17.28 -10.45 -0.13
CA PRO A 73 17.84 -11.37 -1.12
C PRO A 73 18.26 -12.73 -0.58
N THR A 74 18.51 -12.80 0.73
CA THR A 74 18.84 -14.07 1.40
C THR A 74 17.58 -14.84 1.80
N GLY A 75 16.44 -14.14 1.96
CA GLY A 75 15.19 -14.67 2.50
C GLY A 75 15.29 -15.05 3.97
N GLU A 76 16.27 -14.49 4.70
CA GLU A 76 16.54 -14.87 6.09
C GLU A 76 15.76 -14.00 7.11
N TYR A 77 15.16 -12.89 6.71
CA TYR A 77 14.56 -11.92 7.63
C TYR A 77 13.04 -11.79 7.52
N SER A 78 12.48 -12.24 6.42
CA SER A 78 11.06 -12.03 6.15
C SER A 78 10.38 -13.29 5.61
N VAL A 79 9.07 -13.40 5.91
CA VAL A 79 8.20 -14.39 5.31
C VAL A 79 7.04 -13.65 4.64
N PRO A 80 6.89 -13.72 3.31
CA PRO A 80 5.79 -13.08 2.61
C PRO A 80 4.43 -13.55 3.14
N TYR A 81 3.52 -12.61 3.32
CA TYR A 81 2.19 -12.88 3.86
C TYR A 81 1.08 -12.50 2.88
N GLN A 82 1.05 -11.23 2.50
CA GLN A 82 0.00 -10.68 1.66
C GLN A 82 0.59 -9.69 0.66
N GLY A 83 0.15 -9.77 -0.58
CA GLY A 83 0.52 -8.80 -1.61
C GLY A 83 -0.71 -8.28 -2.34
N GLY A 84 -0.59 -7.11 -2.90
CA GLY A 84 -1.64 -6.48 -3.65
C GLY A 84 -1.15 -5.28 -4.44
N VAL A 85 -2.10 -4.56 -5.02
CA VAL A 85 -1.83 -3.33 -5.77
C VAL A 85 -2.77 -2.22 -5.33
N ALA A 86 -2.35 -0.98 -5.54
CA ALA A 86 -3.27 0.14 -5.53
C ALA A 86 -3.82 0.34 -6.94
N GLY A 87 -5.14 0.43 -7.05
CA GLY A 87 -5.85 0.62 -8.31
C GLY A 87 -6.79 1.82 -8.25
N ILE A 88 -7.43 2.11 -9.38
CA ILE A 88 -8.44 3.15 -9.47
C ILE A 88 -9.82 2.49 -9.37
N ALA A 89 -10.62 2.90 -8.38
CA ALA A 89 -12.02 2.54 -8.28
C ALA A 89 -12.87 3.57 -9.02
N VAL A 90 -13.83 3.11 -9.82
CA VAL A 90 -14.69 3.97 -10.62
C VAL A 90 -16.14 3.55 -10.41
N ASN A 91 -16.98 4.48 -9.94
CA ASN A 91 -18.43 4.27 -9.96
C ASN A 91 -18.95 4.60 -11.36
N THR A 92 -19.20 3.58 -12.18
CA THR A 92 -19.56 3.70 -13.60
C THR A 92 -20.92 4.32 -13.83
N LYS A 93 -21.78 4.37 -12.82
CA LYS A 93 -23.06 5.06 -12.88
C LYS A 93 -22.92 6.57 -12.76
N LYS A 94 -21.88 7.04 -12.04
CA LYS A 94 -21.60 8.46 -11.84
C LYS A 94 -20.55 9.01 -12.80
N ILE A 95 -19.58 8.17 -13.16
CA ILE A 95 -18.47 8.51 -14.06
C ILE A 95 -18.69 7.77 -15.38
N THR A 96 -19.05 8.50 -16.40
CA THR A 96 -19.28 7.98 -17.76
C THR A 96 -18.06 8.07 -18.66
N ASP A 97 -17.04 8.80 -18.21
CA ASP A 97 -15.78 8.89 -18.93
C ASP A 97 -14.97 7.59 -18.80
N LYS A 98 -14.21 7.30 -19.83
CA LYS A 98 -13.25 6.21 -19.77
C LYS A 98 -12.05 6.63 -18.94
N ILE A 99 -11.87 5.98 -17.79
CA ILE A 99 -10.71 6.11 -16.93
C ILE A 99 -9.74 4.99 -17.28
N THR A 100 -8.49 5.29 -17.64
CA THR A 100 -7.47 4.29 -18.00
C THR A 100 -6.11 4.55 -17.37
N LYS A 101 -5.89 5.75 -16.85
CA LYS A 101 -4.59 6.18 -16.32
C LYS A 101 -4.72 7.16 -15.18
N TYR A 102 -3.65 7.36 -14.47
CA TYR A 102 -3.60 8.25 -13.31
C TYR A 102 -3.94 9.69 -13.67
N ASP A 103 -3.53 10.18 -14.87
CA ASP A 103 -3.82 11.53 -15.30
C ASP A 103 -5.31 11.83 -15.40
N ASP A 104 -6.15 10.83 -15.63
CA ASP A 104 -7.59 11.02 -15.70
C ASP A 104 -8.17 11.52 -14.36
N LEU A 105 -7.54 11.17 -13.24
CA LEU A 105 -7.96 11.61 -11.90
C LEU A 105 -7.77 13.11 -11.67
N PHE A 106 -6.92 13.77 -12.46
CA PHE A 106 -6.59 15.20 -12.30
C PHE A 106 -7.60 16.13 -12.99
N ASN A 107 -8.59 15.58 -13.70
CA ASN A 107 -9.59 16.40 -14.35
C ASN A 107 -10.47 17.11 -13.31
N THR A 108 -10.51 18.44 -13.38
CA THR A 108 -11.23 19.29 -12.43
C THR A 108 -12.74 19.07 -12.36
N LYS A 109 -13.33 18.37 -13.36
CA LYS A 109 -14.74 17.96 -13.31
C LYS A 109 -15.03 16.98 -12.18
N TYR A 110 -14.01 16.31 -11.62
CA TYR A 110 -14.12 15.39 -10.49
C TYR A 110 -13.86 16.07 -9.15
N ALA A 111 -14.02 17.41 -9.08
CA ALA A 111 -13.83 18.16 -7.85
C ALA A 111 -14.62 17.54 -6.68
N ASN A 112 -13.93 17.37 -5.54
CA ASN A 112 -14.52 16.86 -4.29
C ASN A 112 -15.24 15.49 -4.44
N SER A 113 -14.69 14.58 -5.25
CA SER A 113 -15.32 13.28 -5.54
C SER A 113 -14.37 12.08 -5.42
N LEU A 114 -13.13 12.30 -5.03
CA LEU A 114 -12.09 11.27 -5.02
C LEU A 114 -11.72 10.90 -3.57
N VAL A 115 -11.72 9.61 -3.24
CA VAL A 115 -11.03 9.08 -2.07
C VAL A 115 -9.63 8.62 -2.46
N VAL A 116 -8.62 9.01 -1.67
CA VAL A 116 -7.21 8.67 -1.92
C VAL A 116 -6.64 8.01 -0.68
N LEU A 117 -5.73 7.06 -0.88
CA LEU A 117 -4.99 6.44 0.22
C LEU A 117 -4.27 7.49 1.07
N ASP A 118 -4.45 7.40 2.38
CA ASP A 118 -3.64 8.12 3.37
C ASP A 118 -2.31 7.37 3.57
N ASP A 119 -1.63 7.15 2.46
CA ASP A 119 -0.31 6.52 2.35
C ASP A 119 0.52 7.37 1.39
N PHE A 120 1.54 8.03 1.94
CA PHE A 120 2.32 8.98 1.14
C PHE A 120 3.12 8.28 0.03
N ARG A 121 3.64 7.06 0.26
CA ARG A 121 4.40 6.35 -0.77
C ARG A 121 3.51 5.96 -1.95
N ALA A 122 2.33 5.39 -1.68
CA ALA A 122 1.39 5.04 -2.73
C ALA A 122 0.90 6.28 -3.47
N THR A 123 0.55 7.34 -2.74
CA THR A 123 -0.02 8.58 -3.32
C THR A 123 1.01 9.39 -4.11
N ILE A 124 2.25 9.53 -3.61
CA ILE A 124 3.35 10.13 -4.35
C ILE A 124 3.72 9.25 -5.55
N GLY A 125 3.83 7.93 -5.35
CA GLY A 125 4.15 6.96 -6.39
C GLY A 125 3.15 6.97 -7.55
N MET A 126 1.86 7.15 -7.28
CA MET A 126 0.85 7.37 -8.31
C MET A 126 1.21 8.55 -9.22
N VAL A 127 1.63 9.68 -8.63
CA VAL A 127 2.01 10.87 -9.39
C VAL A 127 3.33 10.66 -10.13
N GLU A 128 4.32 10.04 -9.50
CA GLU A 128 5.59 9.68 -10.15
C GLU A 128 5.34 8.82 -11.40
N ARG A 129 4.50 7.78 -11.27
CA ARG A 129 4.14 6.91 -12.41
C ARG A 129 3.41 7.67 -13.49
N SER A 130 2.49 8.56 -13.14
CA SER A 130 1.79 9.43 -14.12
C SER A 130 2.73 10.38 -14.87
N MET A 131 3.94 10.58 -14.38
CA MET A 131 5.00 11.38 -15.01
C MET A 131 6.09 10.52 -15.66
N GLY A 132 5.92 9.20 -15.71
CA GLY A 132 6.89 8.25 -16.25
C GLY A 132 8.16 8.10 -15.40
N MET A 133 8.09 8.46 -14.11
CA MET A 133 9.20 8.36 -13.17
C MET A 133 9.24 7.02 -12.47
N SER A 134 10.35 6.74 -11.79
CA SER A 134 10.49 5.61 -10.87
C SER A 134 9.70 5.86 -9.58
N LEU A 135 9.14 4.80 -8.97
CA LEU A 135 8.56 4.84 -7.62
C LEU A 135 9.60 5.10 -6.51
N ASN A 136 10.87 5.07 -6.84
CA ASN A 136 12.00 5.36 -5.95
C ASN A 136 12.80 6.56 -6.46
N GLU A 137 12.11 7.58 -7.02
CA GLU A 137 12.76 8.81 -7.46
C GLU A 137 13.33 9.56 -6.23
N SER A 138 14.54 10.07 -6.36
CA SER A 138 15.24 10.78 -5.29
C SER A 138 15.80 12.14 -5.72
N ASP A 139 15.67 12.47 -6.99
CA ASP A 139 16.07 13.78 -7.52
C ASP A 139 15.12 14.87 -7.01
N LYS A 140 15.67 15.89 -6.35
CA LYS A 140 14.88 16.93 -5.69
C LYS A 140 14.07 17.79 -6.68
N ASP A 141 14.60 18.04 -7.84
CA ASP A 141 13.92 18.89 -8.84
C ASP A 141 12.73 18.12 -9.43
N LYS A 142 12.88 16.82 -9.66
CA LYS A 142 11.77 15.96 -10.06
C LYS A 142 10.73 15.82 -8.97
N LEU A 143 11.14 15.61 -7.71
CA LEU A 143 10.22 15.55 -6.58
C LEU A 143 9.44 16.85 -6.38
N THR A 144 10.05 18.01 -6.69
CA THR A 144 9.34 19.30 -6.72
C THR A 144 8.26 19.30 -7.80
N GLN A 145 8.53 18.76 -8.98
CA GLN A 145 7.53 18.64 -10.05
C GLN A 145 6.39 17.68 -9.67
N VAL A 146 6.71 16.58 -8.97
CA VAL A 146 5.72 15.65 -8.42
C VAL A 146 4.83 16.36 -7.41
N GLN A 147 5.40 17.14 -6.48
CA GLN A 147 4.66 17.95 -5.52
C GLN A 147 3.71 18.93 -6.21
N ASP A 148 4.20 19.67 -7.20
CA ASP A 148 3.38 20.64 -7.97
C ASP A 148 2.21 19.96 -8.68
N LYS A 149 2.41 18.73 -9.19
CA LYS A 149 1.35 17.95 -9.82
C LYS A 149 0.36 17.43 -8.76
N LEU A 150 0.85 16.92 -7.63
CA LEU A 150 0.00 16.43 -6.53
C LEU A 150 -0.89 17.53 -5.97
N LEU A 151 -0.38 18.76 -5.86
CA LEU A 151 -1.17 19.91 -5.41
C LEU A 151 -2.36 20.20 -6.33
N LYS A 152 -2.26 19.90 -7.64
CA LYS A 152 -3.39 20.05 -8.57
C LYS A 152 -4.50 19.01 -8.32
N LEU A 153 -4.15 17.84 -7.76
CA LEU A 153 -5.13 16.82 -7.41
C LEU A 153 -5.98 17.21 -6.19
N LYS A 154 -5.45 18.07 -5.32
CA LYS A 154 -6.07 18.44 -4.03
C LYS A 154 -7.53 18.87 -4.16
N GLY A 155 -7.89 19.60 -5.22
CA GLY A 155 -9.27 20.04 -5.45
C GLY A 155 -10.26 18.91 -5.75
N ASN A 156 -9.77 17.76 -6.21
CA ASN A 156 -10.59 16.58 -6.53
C ASN A 156 -10.73 15.66 -5.31
N ILE A 157 -9.81 15.72 -4.35
CA ILE A 157 -9.81 14.86 -3.18
C ILE A 157 -10.88 15.32 -2.20
N LYS A 158 -11.76 14.43 -1.83
CA LYS A 158 -12.76 14.59 -0.79
C LYS A 158 -12.29 14.01 0.54
N LEU A 159 -11.57 12.90 0.49
CA LEU A 159 -11.22 12.08 1.65
C LEU A 159 -9.86 11.41 1.45
N TYR A 160 -9.07 11.37 2.51
CA TYR A 160 -7.91 10.47 2.65
C TYR A 160 -8.30 9.33 3.58
N ASP A 161 -8.18 8.08 3.13
CA ASP A 161 -8.51 6.90 3.91
C ASP A 161 -7.77 5.67 3.35
N SER A 162 -6.96 5.01 4.18
CA SER A 162 -6.27 3.77 3.83
C SER A 162 -6.93 2.52 4.44
N ASP A 163 -7.78 2.70 5.46
CA ASP A 163 -8.34 1.59 6.23
C ASP A 163 -9.65 1.06 5.65
N SER A 164 -10.54 1.96 5.23
CA SER A 164 -11.88 1.58 4.75
C SER A 164 -12.40 2.50 3.62
N PRO A 165 -11.60 2.78 2.59
CA PRO A 165 -12.01 3.67 1.49
C PRO A 165 -13.24 3.15 0.74
N LYS A 166 -13.51 1.84 0.80
CA LYS A 166 -14.72 1.22 0.23
C LYS A 166 -16.01 1.85 0.73
N SER A 167 -16.04 2.30 1.99
CA SER A 167 -17.26 2.86 2.58
C SER A 167 -17.72 4.12 1.85
N ALA A 168 -16.79 5.00 1.48
CA ALA A 168 -17.09 6.20 0.70
C ALA A 168 -17.49 5.89 -0.76
N LEU A 169 -16.97 4.80 -1.31
CA LEU A 169 -17.32 4.33 -2.66
C LEU A 169 -18.72 3.69 -2.68
N ILE A 170 -19.01 2.81 -1.72
CA ILE A 170 -20.29 2.10 -1.59
C ILE A 170 -21.45 3.08 -1.35
N SER A 171 -21.27 4.01 -0.42
CA SER A 171 -22.27 5.06 -0.11
C SER A 171 -22.46 6.03 -1.29
N GLY A 172 -21.48 6.09 -2.19
CA GLY A 172 -21.46 7.04 -3.28
C GLY A 172 -21.04 8.44 -2.88
N ASP A 173 -20.47 8.62 -1.69
CA ASP A 173 -19.85 9.86 -1.26
C ASP A 173 -18.64 10.23 -2.12
N CYS A 174 -17.88 9.22 -2.55
CA CYS A 174 -16.87 9.35 -3.59
C CYS A 174 -17.31 8.55 -4.83
N SER A 175 -17.04 9.09 -6.01
CA SER A 175 -17.32 8.43 -7.28
C SER A 175 -16.06 7.86 -7.93
N LEU A 176 -14.90 8.27 -7.46
CA LEU A 176 -13.58 7.77 -7.84
C LEU A 176 -12.79 7.44 -6.58
N GLY A 177 -11.85 6.51 -6.69
CA GLY A 177 -10.93 6.18 -5.61
C GLY A 177 -9.57 5.75 -6.14
N TYR A 178 -8.51 6.12 -5.42
CA TYR A 178 -7.21 5.46 -5.53
C TYR A 178 -7.00 4.66 -4.25
N CYS A 179 -7.20 3.35 -4.32
CA CYS A 179 -7.41 2.48 -3.17
C CYS A 179 -6.67 1.15 -3.33
N TRP A 180 -6.47 0.45 -2.22
CA TRP A 180 -5.97 -0.92 -2.22
C TRP A 180 -6.95 -1.86 -2.96
N SER A 181 -6.41 -2.77 -3.75
CA SER A 181 -7.20 -3.69 -4.59
C SER A 181 -8.19 -4.54 -3.78
N ALA A 182 -7.86 -4.92 -2.55
CA ALA A 182 -8.76 -5.65 -1.66
C ALA A 182 -10.00 -4.81 -1.29
N GLU A 183 -9.81 -3.54 -0.94
CA GLU A 183 -10.90 -2.62 -0.61
C GLU A 183 -11.79 -2.33 -1.83
N ILE A 184 -11.18 -2.23 -3.02
CA ILE A 184 -11.97 -2.10 -4.26
C ILE A 184 -12.79 -3.36 -4.52
N ALA A 185 -12.21 -4.55 -4.34
CA ALA A 185 -12.93 -5.82 -4.51
C ALA A 185 -14.13 -5.92 -3.57
N LEU A 186 -13.95 -5.58 -2.28
CA LEU A 186 -15.04 -5.54 -1.32
C LEU A 186 -16.12 -4.50 -1.70
N ALA A 187 -15.71 -3.34 -2.23
CA ALA A 187 -16.67 -2.35 -2.72
C ALA A 187 -17.47 -2.86 -3.93
N MET A 188 -16.83 -3.60 -4.84
CA MET A 188 -17.49 -4.21 -6.00
C MET A 188 -18.49 -5.29 -5.60
N ASP A 189 -18.20 -6.06 -4.56
CA ASP A 189 -19.12 -7.09 -4.04
C ASP A 189 -20.42 -6.48 -3.48
N GLU A 190 -20.33 -5.29 -2.87
CA GLU A 190 -21.48 -4.60 -2.29
C GLU A 190 -22.19 -3.65 -3.28
N ASN A 191 -21.45 -3.11 -4.25
CA ASN A 191 -22.00 -2.18 -5.24
C ASN A 191 -21.49 -2.53 -6.66
N PRO A 192 -22.33 -3.17 -7.49
CA PRO A 192 -21.94 -3.62 -8.84
C PRO A 192 -21.67 -2.47 -9.83
N ASP A 193 -22.01 -1.22 -9.49
CA ASP A 193 -21.66 -0.05 -10.28
C ASP A 193 -20.18 0.36 -10.11
N ILE A 194 -19.48 -0.21 -9.13
CA ILE A 194 -18.05 0.04 -8.90
C ILE A 194 -17.22 -0.94 -9.73
N GLN A 195 -16.23 -0.43 -10.42
CA GLN A 195 -15.25 -1.21 -11.18
C GLN A 195 -13.83 -0.82 -10.81
N VAL A 196 -12.92 -1.78 -10.92
CA VAL A 196 -11.49 -1.53 -10.79
C VAL A 196 -10.88 -1.22 -12.15
N VAL A 197 -10.00 -0.23 -12.17
CA VAL A 197 -9.12 0.08 -13.30
C VAL A 197 -7.68 -0.01 -12.84
N TYR A 198 -6.90 -0.84 -13.51
CA TYR A 198 -5.45 -0.85 -13.37
C TYR A 198 -4.86 0.11 -14.40
N PRO A 199 -4.14 1.16 -13.98
CA PRO A 199 -3.70 2.22 -14.87
C PRO A 199 -2.66 1.74 -15.88
N GLU A 200 -2.68 2.33 -17.07
CA GLU A 200 -1.77 1.99 -18.18
C GLU A 200 -0.29 2.21 -17.82
N GLU A 201 -0.01 3.13 -16.91
CA GLU A 201 1.35 3.42 -16.41
C GLU A 201 1.89 2.32 -15.48
N GLY A 202 1.05 1.36 -15.08
CA GLY A 202 1.36 0.32 -14.10
C GLY A 202 0.91 0.70 -12.69
N ALA A 203 0.33 -0.27 -11.98
CA ALA A 203 -0.15 -0.10 -10.63
C ALA A 203 1.00 -0.14 -9.60
N TYR A 204 0.81 0.55 -8.47
CA TYR A 204 1.68 0.43 -7.31
C TYR A 204 1.50 -0.95 -6.67
N LEU A 205 2.58 -1.71 -6.56
CA LEU A 205 2.60 -3.06 -5.97
C LEU A 205 3.17 -2.99 -4.54
N PHE A 206 2.60 -3.75 -3.62
CA PHE A 206 3.13 -3.93 -2.28
C PHE A 206 3.18 -5.41 -1.88
N MET A 207 4.05 -5.73 -0.91
CA MET A 207 4.15 -7.04 -0.28
C MET A 207 4.36 -6.86 1.21
N ASP A 208 3.39 -7.32 2.01
CA ASP A 208 3.51 -7.37 3.46
C ASP A 208 4.16 -8.67 3.91
N ASN A 209 4.96 -8.59 4.95
CA ASN A 209 5.80 -9.69 5.41
C ASN A 209 5.70 -9.86 6.93
N TRP A 210 5.88 -11.09 7.40
CA TRP A 210 6.14 -11.35 8.80
C TRP A 210 7.63 -11.32 9.07
N CYS A 211 8.05 -10.54 10.07
CA CYS A 211 9.44 -10.42 10.51
C CYS A 211 9.55 -10.62 12.02
N VAL A 212 10.64 -11.21 12.46
CA VAL A 212 10.94 -11.39 13.89
C VAL A 212 11.83 -10.26 14.36
N MET A 213 11.47 -9.63 15.47
CA MET A 213 12.23 -8.54 16.07
C MET A 213 13.46 -9.07 16.83
N LYS A 214 14.50 -8.22 16.97
CA LYS A 214 15.62 -8.49 17.89
C LYS A 214 15.24 -8.23 19.33
#